data_37bd14a6f614521e6301facbd2688980
#
_entry.id   37bd14a6f614521e6301facbd2688980
#
_cell.length_a   1.000
_cell.length_b   1.000
_cell.length_c   1.000
_cell.angle_alpha   90.00
_cell.angle_beta   90.00
_cell.angle_gamma   90.00
#
_symmetry.space_group_name_H-M   'P 1'
#
loop_
_entity.id
_entity.type
_entity.pdbx_description
1 polymer ?
#
loop_
_entity_poly.entity_id
_entity_poly.type
_entity_poly.pdbx_seq_one_letter_code
_entity_poly.pdbx_strand_id
1 'polypeptide(L)'
;CHFSGKSQEVILADRDLYASEQVCLDMSRAVRRLLDGEPLAYVLGEWEFYGLPLRVTPDVLIPRDDTCAVAELAIRKALFLEQDPRILDLCCGSGCIGLAIASRVKDAKVTLADLSMEALAVAKENTGLNRLGGRVRCVQADATKKAPAFLGKYDMIVSNPPYVTGAEMQALPHSVKDFEPEMALYGGEDGLDFYRAIVENYTPALKKGGFVCFEFGMGQGDDVCRILEENGYAILERTRDYNDRERAVLAQYGRKED
;
A
#
# COMPACT_ATOMS: atom_id res chain seq x y z
N CYS A 1 22.30 9.52 -11.22
CA CYS A 1 21.13 9.99 -11.99
C CYS A 1 20.32 11.01 -11.21
N HIS A 2 19.75 10.65 -10.04
CA HIS A 2 18.82 11.49 -9.26
C HIS A 2 19.34 12.91 -9.03
N PHE A 3 20.50 13.10 -8.40
CA PHE A 3 21.04 14.43 -8.07
C PHE A 3 21.60 15.21 -9.27
N SER A 4 22.00 14.53 -10.33
CA SER A 4 22.56 15.18 -11.55
C SER A 4 21.49 15.54 -12.58
N GLY A 5 20.29 14.96 -12.47
CA GLY A 5 19.24 15.07 -13.50
C GLY A 5 19.61 14.42 -14.85
N LYS A 6 20.72 13.66 -14.91
CA LYS A 6 21.19 12.99 -16.12
C LYS A 6 20.75 11.52 -16.12
N SER A 7 20.46 10.98 -17.32
CA SER A 7 20.15 9.56 -17.45
C SER A 7 21.38 8.70 -17.17
N GLN A 8 21.17 7.43 -16.84
CA GLN A 8 22.23 6.45 -16.59
C GLN A 8 23.11 6.28 -17.83
N GLU A 9 22.52 6.28 -19.02
CA GLU A 9 23.24 6.16 -20.29
C GLU A 9 24.24 7.32 -20.49
N VAL A 10 23.82 8.55 -20.19
CA VAL A 10 24.69 9.73 -20.29
C VAL A 10 25.85 9.66 -19.31
N ILE A 11 25.59 9.22 -18.06
CA ILE A 11 26.63 9.09 -17.03
C ILE A 11 27.62 7.97 -17.39
N LEU A 12 27.13 6.85 -17.94
CA LEU A 12 27.99 5.73 -18.31
C LEU A 12 28.77 5.98 -19.61
N ALA A 13 28.25 6.79 -20.53
CA ALA A 13 28.89 7.11 -21.80
C ALA A 13 30.06 8.12 -21.67
N ASP A 14 29.99 8.99 -20.67
CA ASP A 14 31.02 10.03 -20.46
C ASP A 14 31.64 9.89 -19.06
N ARG A 15 32.78 9.21 -18.99
CA ARG A 15 33.51 8.98 -17.73
C ARG A 15 34.23 10.23 -17.20
N ASP A 16 34.43 11.23 -18.05
CA ASP A 16 35.05 12.48 -17.70
C ASP A 16 34.04 13.58 -17.37
N LEU A 17 32.77 13.18 -17.20
CA LEU A 17 31.67 14.07 -16.85
C LEU A 17 31.88 14.67 -15.45
N TYR A 18 32.04 15.98 -15.39
CA TYR A 18 32.17 16.72 -14.16
C TYR A 18 30.80 16.86 -13.45
N ALA A 19 30.78 16.53 -12.16
CA ALA A 19 29.67 16.89 -11.28
C ALA A 19 29.84 18.33 -10.79
N SER A 20 28.76 19.10 -10.76
CA SER A 20 28.78 20.42 -10.14
C SER A 20 29.03 20.30 -8.63
N GLU A 21 29.53 21.36 -8.00
CA GLU A 21 29.73 21.41 -6.55
C GLU A 21 28.45 21.08 -5.79
N GLN A 22 27.30 21.58 -6.25
CA GLN A 22 26.00 21.28 -5.66
C GLN A 22 25.68 19.78 -5.72
N VAL A 23 25.89 19.13 -6.87
CA VAL A 23 25.67 17.67 -7.02
C VAL A 23 26.58 16.89 -6.06
N CYS A 24 27.84 17.30 -5.91
CA CYS A 24 28.78 16.66 -4.97
C CYS A 24 28.34 16.83 -3.51
N LEU A 25 27.84 18.00 -3.15
CA LEU A 25 27.31 18.27 -1.79
C LEU A 25 26.07 17.43 -1.51
N ASP A 26 25.12 17.39 -2.45
CA ASP A 26 23.86 16.64 -2.28
C ASP A 26 24.13 15.13 -2.22
N MET A 27 25.02 14.61 -3.07
CA MET A 27 25.47 13.22 -2.97
C MET A 27 26.16 12.92 -1.64
N SER A 28 27.01 13.81 -1.16
CA SER A 28 27.70 13.63 0.13
C SER A 28 26.73 13.60 1.30
N ARG A 29 25.68 14.41 1.26
CA ARG A 29 24.59 14.39 2.26
C ARG A 29 23.80 13.07 2.19
N ALA A 30 23.44 12.66 0.97
CA ALA A 30 22.72 11.42 0.75
C ALA A 30 23.50 10.19 1.23
N VAL A 31 24.81 10.13 0.92
CA VAL A 31 25.68 9.04 1.42
C VAL A 31 25.75 9.00 2.94
N ARG A 32 25.82 10.15 3.62
CA ARG A 32 25.80 10.18 5.09
C ARG A 32 24.50 9.61 5.63
N ARG A 33 23.34 10.06 5.12
CA ARG A 33 22.01 9.53 5.52
C ARG A 33 21.94 8.01 5.35
N LEU A 34 22.44 7.49 4.23
CA LEU A 34 22.52 6.04 3.98
C LEU A 34 23.44 5.32 4.98
N LEU A 35 24.60 5.89 5.31
CA LEU A 35 25.52 5.33 6.30
C LEU A 35 24.95 5.35 7.71
N ASP A 36 24.09 6.32 8.02
CA ASP A 36 23.33 6.41 9.26
C ASP A 36 22.13 5.42 9.29
N GLY A 37 21.93 4.62 8.22
CA GLY A 37 20.93 3.57 8.15
C GLY A 37 19.59 3.99 7.55
N GLU A 38 19.46 5.26 7.10
CA GLU A 38 18.21 5.73 6.50
C GLU A 38 17.93 5.00 5.17
N PRO A 39 16.68 4.54 4.92
CA PRO A 39 16.33 3.86 3.68
C PRO A 39 16.59 4.71 2.43
N LEU A 40 17.11 4.08 1.38
CA LEU A 40 17.40 4.76 0.10
C LEU A 40 16.18 5.50 -0.46
N ALA A 41 14.99 4.93 -0.33
CA ALA A 41 13.76 5.54 -0.79
C ALA A 41 13.50 6.91 -0.13
N TYR A 42 13.73 7.04 1.18
CA TYR A 42 13.58 8.32 1.89
C TYR A 42 14.71 9.30 1.57
N VAL A 43 15.93 8.79 1.35
CA VAL A 43 17.05 9.62 0.91
C VAL A 43 16.78 10.26 -0.45
N LEU A 44 16.17 9.51 -1.37
CA LEU A 44 15.79 10.00 -2.71
C LEU A 44 14.46 10.77 -2.68
N GLY A 45 13.56 10.48 -1.73
CA GLY A 45 12.22 11.04 -1.67
C GLY A 45 11.30 10.52 -2.77
N GLU A 46 11.71 9.46 -3.47
CA GLU A 46 10.97 8.85 -4.57
C GLU A 46 11.20 7.33 -4.61
N TRP A 47 10.19 6.62 -5.08
CA TRP A 47 10.20 5.17 -5.24
C TRP A 47 9.38 4.78 -6.46
N GLU A 48 9.48 3.55 -6.89
CA GLU A 48 8.60 3.00 -7.92
C GLU A 48 7.74 1.89 -7.34
N PHE A 49 6.48 1.83 -7.72
CA PHE A 49 5.61 0.71 -7.42
C PHE A 49 4.70 0.42 -8.61
N TYR A 50 4.71 -0.79 -9.09
CA TYR A 50 3.88 -1.28 -10.20
C TYR A 50 4.01 -0.44 -11.49
N GLY A 51 5.20 0.10 -11.76
CA GLY A 51 5.52 0.99 -12.87
C GLY A 51 5.07 2.45 -12.67
N LEU A 52 4.62 2.81 -11.46
CA LEU A 52 4.23 4.17 -11.11
C LEU A 52 5.33 4.86 -10.29
N PRO A 53 5.77 6.07 -10.67
CA PRO A 53 6.62 6.87 -9.79
C PRO A 53 5.81 7.37 -8.59
N LEU A 54 6.37 7.24 -7.40
CA LEU A 54 5.76 7.66 -6.15
C LEU A 54 6.72 8.54 -5.35
N ARG A 55 6.19 9.58 -4.72
CA ARG A 55 6.84 10.26 -3.61
C ARG A 55 6.72 9.40 -2.36
N VAL A 56 7.80 9.33 -1.59
CA VAL A 56 7.83 8.68 -0.29
C VAL A 56 8.55 9.55 0.71
N THR A 57 8.01 9.61 1.93
CA THR A 57 8.56 10.35 3.07
C THR A 57 8.51 9.45 4.31
N PRO A 58 9.17 9.80 5.41
CA PRO A 58 9.04 9.05 6.68
C PRO A 58 7.60 8.95 7.23
N ASP A 59 6.63 9.63 6.60
CA ASP A 59 5.22 9.57 7.00
C ASP A 59 4.48 8.38 6.41
N VAL A 60 5.09 7.63 5.48
CA VAL A 60 4.48 6.48 4.81
C VAL A 60 5.42 5.28 4.77
N LEU A 61 4.86 4.08 4.87
CA LEU A 61 5.60 2.85 4.59
C LEU A 61 6.14 2.89 3.16
N ILE A 62 7.41 2.54 2.97
CA ILE A 62 7.99 2.38 1.63
C ILE A 62 7.29 1.18 0.96
N PRO A 63 6.68 1.36 -0.23
CA PRO A 63 6.04 0.25 -0.93
C PRO A 63 6.99 -0.91 -1.16
N ARG A 64 6.56 -2.13 -0.84
CA ARG A 64 7.35 -3.36 -0.99
C ARG A 64 6.97 -4.09 -2.27
N ASP A 65 7.91 -4.82 -2.85
CA ASP A 65 7.64 -5.66 -4.02
C ASP A 65 6.61 -6.75 -3.70
N ASP A 66 6.60 -7.26 -2.47
CA ASP A 66 5.63 -8.25 -2.01
C ASP A 66 4.19 -7.74 -2.10
N THR A 67 3.97 -6.42 -1.92
CA THR A 67 2.67 -5.76 -2.04
C THR A 67 2.12 -5.78 -3.49
N CYS A 68 2.96 -6.08 -4.48
CA CYS A 68 2.47 -6.32 -5.84
C CYS A 68 1.47 -7.49 -5.89
N ALA A 69 1.59 -8.48 -5.00
CA ALA A 69 0.67 -9.63 -4.95
C ALA A 69 -0.78 -9.19 -4.68
N VAL A 70 -1.01 -8.33 -3.67
CA VAL A 70 -2.36 -7.83 -3.36
C VAL A 70 -2.85 -6.87 -4.44
N ALA A 71 -1.97 -6.03 -5.00
CA ALA A 71 -2.34 -5.11 -6.07
C ALA A 71 -2.79 -5.87 -7.34
N GLU A 72 -2.04 -6.88 -7.77
CA GLU A 72 -2.38 -7.72 -8.93
C GLU A 72 -3.69 -8.48 -8.72
N LEU A 73 -3.88 -9.05 -7.53
CA LEU A 73 -5.11 -9.77 -7.18
C LEU A 73 -6.32 -8.84 -7.25
N ALA A 74 -6.21 -7.64 -6.67
CA ALA A 74 -7.25 -6.62 -6.70
C ALA A 74 -7.52 -6.10 -8.13
N ILE A 75 -6.48 -5.84 -8.93
CA ILE A 75 -6.61 -5.40 -10.33
C ILE A 75 -7.31 -6.46 -11.16
N ARG A 76 -6.87 -7.72 -11.09
CA ARG A 76 -7.51 -8.83 -11.82
C ARG A 76 -8.99 -8.91 -11.49
N LYS A 77 -9.35 -8.82 -10.19
CA LYS A 77 -10.75 -8.84 -9.79
C LYS A 77 -11.51 -7.62 -10.27
N ALA A 78 -10.94 -6.42 -10.15
CA ALA A 78 -11.58 -5.16 -10.53
C ALA A 78 -11.93 -5.09 -12.03
N LEU A 79 -11.11 -5.70 -12.89
CA LEU A 79 -11.36 -5.77 -14.34
C LEU A 79 -12.63 -6.57 -14.70
N PHE A 80 -13.13 -7.43 -13.81
CA PHE A 80 -14.35 -8.21 -14.00
C PHE A 80 -15.56 -7.66 -13.24
N LEU A 81 -15.41 -6.49 -12.58
CA LEU A 81 -16.54 -5.81 -11.97
C LEU A 81 -17.33 -5.02 -13.00
N GLU A 82 -18.55 -4.65 -12.63
CA GLU A 82 -19.41 -3.80 -13.47
C GLU A 82 -18.75 -2.43 -13.72
N GLN A 83 -19.33 -1.64 -14.67
CA GLN A 83 -18.83 -0.32 -15.01
C GLN A 83 -18.71 0.59 -13.77
N ASP A 84 -17.68 1.44 -13.78
CA ASP A 84 -17.38 2.38 -12.69
C ASP A 84 -17.18 1.71 -11.29
N PRO A 85 -16.35 0.65 -11.16
CA PRO A 85 -16.18 -0.02 -9.87
C PRO A 85 -15.64 0.95 -8.84
N ARG A 86 -16.28 0.97 -7.66
CA ARG A 86 -15.86 1.79 -6.52
C ARG A 86 -14.98 0.96 -5.61
N ILE A 87 -13.74 1.40 -5.42
CA ILE A 87 -12.74 0.67 -4.65
C ILE A 87 -12.26 1.55 -3.50
N LEU A 88 -12.21 0.99 -2.30
CA LEU A 88 -11.64 1.60 -1.12
C LEU A 88 -10.28 0.95 -0.85
N ASP A 89 -9.22 1.74 -0.90
CA ASP A 89 -7.89 1.37 -0.41
C ASP A 89 -7.75 1.90 1.01
N LEU A 90 -7.81 1.01 2.00
CA LEU A 90 -7.82 1.34 3.43
C LEU A 90 -6.44 1.06 4.03
N CYS A 91 -5.95 1.94 4.90
CA CYS A 91 -4.55 2.01 5.32
C CYS A 91 -3.63 2.27 4.13
N CYS A 92 -3.99 3.26 3.31
CA CYS A 92 -3.41 3.41 1.97
C CYS A 92 -1.95 3.89 1.98
N GLY A 93 -1.43 4.47 3.06
CA GLY A 93 -0.08 5.02 3.12
C GLY A 93 0.23 5.96 1.97
N SER A 94 1.21 5.63 1.13
CA SER A 94 1.56 6.38 -0.09
C SER A 94 0.50 6.33 -1.19
N GLY A 95 -0.54 5.50 -1.05
CA GLY A 95 -1.58 5.24 -2.04
C GLY A 95 -1.18 4.23 -3.11
N CYS A 96 -0.08 3.51 -2.95
CA CYS A 96 0.54 2.68 -3.99
C CYS A 96 -0.44 1.64 -4.58
N ILE A 97 -1.22 0.93 -3.76
CA ILE A 97 -2.17 -0.10 -4.21
C ILE A 97 -3.32 0.55 -4.98
N GLY A 98 -3.99 1.53 -4.37
CA GLY A 98 -5.13 2.20 -5.00
C GLY A 98 -4.76 2.91 -6.29
N LEU A 99 -3.58 3.53 -6.36
CA LEU A 99 -3.06 4.16 -7.58
C LEU A 99 -2.73 3.12 -8.66
N ALA A 100 -2.14 1.97 -8.29
CA ALA A 100 -1.91 0.87 -9.21
C ALA A 100 -3.24 0.37 -9.82
N ILE A 101 -4.27 0.18 -8.98
CA ILE A 101 -5.61 -0.20 -9.46
C ILE A 101 -6.16 0.87 -10.39
N ALA A 102 -6.16 2.15 -10.00
CA ALA A 102 -6.67 3.24 -10.82
C ALA A 102 -5.94 3.40 -12.16
N SER A 103 -4.65 3.07 -12.22
CA SER A 103 -3.86 3.13 -13.45
C SER A 103 -4.22 2.03 -14.46
N ARG A 104 -4.58 0.84 -13.97
CA ARG A 104 -4.86 -0.34 -14.78
C ARG A 104 -6.34 -0.53 -15.11
N VAL A 105 -7.22 -0.12 -14.20
CA VAL A 105 -8.68 -0.21 -14.36
C VAL A 105 -9.22 1.18 -14.68
N LYS A 106 -9.40 1.47 -15.97
CA LYS A 106 -9.66 2.82 -16.47
C LYS A 106 -10.92 3.49 -15.89
N ASP A 107 -11.95 2.70 -15.60
CA ASP A 107 -13.24 3.21 -15.11
C ASP A 107 -13.34 3.16 -13.57
N ALA A 108 -12.34 2.60 -12.87
CA ALA A 108 -12.37 2.51 -11.42
C ALA A 108 -12.35 3.89 -10.74
N LYS A 109 -13.22 4.06 -9.74
CA LYS A 109 -13.24 5.20 -8.81
C LYS A 109 -12.65 4.75 -7.49
N VAL A 110 -11.45 5.23 -7.17
CA VAL A 110 -10.70 4.80 -6.00
C VAL A 110 -10.78 5.85 -4.90
N THR A 111 -11.01 5.38 -3.68
CA THR A 111 -10.88 6.19 -2.47
C THR A 111 -9.68 5.66 -1.70
N LEU A 112 -8.67 6.51 -1.52
CA LEU A 112 -7.52 6.27 -0.66
C LEU A 112 -7.88 6.74 0.73
N ALA A 113 -7.86 5.85 1.71
CA ALA A 113 -8.24 6.16 3.08
C ALA A 113 -7.12 5.78 4.05
N ASP A 114 -6.76 6.71 4.92
CA ASP A 114 -5.75 6.51 5.96
C ASP A 114 -6.14 7.28 7.22
N LEU A 115 -5.60 6.87 8.36
CA LEU A 115 -5.73 7.60 9.61
C LEU A 115 -4.83 8.84 9.63
N SER A 116 -3.59 8.71 9.09
CA SER A 116 -2.58 9.78 9.04
C SER A 116 -2.93 10.81 7.96
N MET A 117 -3.02 12.06 8.36
CA MET A 117 -3.17 13.19 7.43
C MET A 117 -1.90 13.43 6.62
N GLU A 118 -0.75 13.14 7.20
CA GLU A 118 0.57 13.23 6.59
C GLU A 118 0.69 12.18 5.46
N ALA A 119 0.28 10.94 5.72
CA ALA A 119 0.22 9.90 4.69
C ALA A 119 -0.74 10.29 3.56
N LEU A 120 -1.91 10.84 3.88
CA LEU A 120 -2.87 11.33 2.88
C LEU A 120 -2.32 12.50 2.06
N ALA A 121 -1.48 13.36 2.63
CA ALA A 121 -0.79 14.40 1.87
C ALA A 121 0.13 13.79 0.81
N VAL A 122 0.94 12.79 1.18
CA VAL A 122 1.79 12.04 0.25
C VAL A 122 0.94 11.31 -0.81
N ALA A 123 -0.11 10.62 -0.41
CA ALA A 123 -1.02 9.93 -1.35
C ALA A 123 -1.67 10.89 -2.36
N LYS A 124 -2.01 12.11 -1.92
CA LYS A 124 -2.56 13.15 -2.79
C LYS A 124 -1.52 13.68 -3.77
N GLU A 125 -0.28 13.89 -3.34
CA GLU A 125 0.83 14.24 -4.25
C GLU A 125 1.03 13.15 -5.29
N ASN A 126 1.04 11.88 -4.88
CA ASN A 126 1.17 10.72 -5.78
C ASN A 126 0.00 10.60 -6.76
N THR A 127 -1.20 10.93 -6.32
CA THR A 127 -2.39 11.01 -7.19
C THR A 127 -2.19 12.06 -8.30
N GLY A 128 -1.65 13.23 -7.95
CA GLY A 128 -1.32 14.31 -8.89
C GLY A 128 -0.18 13.92 -9.83
N LEU A 129 0.91 13.38 -9.29
CA LEU A 129 2.09 12.92 -10.04
C LEU A 129 1.70 11.93 -11.14
N ASN A 130 0.80 11.01 -10.84
CA ASN A 130 0.32 9.99 -11.77
C ASN A 130 -0.92 10.41 -12.59
N ARG A 131 -1.36 11.69 -12.49
CA ARG A 131 -2.50 12.25 -13.23
C ARG A 131 -3.82 11.50 -13.04
N LEU A 132 -4.06 10.99 -11.83
CA LEU A 132 -5.23 10.18 -11.49
C LEU A 132 -6.32 10.96 -10.73
N GLY A 133 -6.14 12.27 -10.49
CA GLY A 133 -7.03 13.10 -9.66
C GLY A 133 -8.51 13.16 -10.09
N GLY A 134 -8.83 12.83 -11.35
CA GLY A 134 -10.22 12.74 -11.81
C GLY A 134 -10.99 11.51 -11.30
N ARG A 135 -10.29 10.48 -10.78
CA ARG A 135 -10.86 9.19 -10.37
C ARG A 135 -10.43 8.72 -9.00
N VAL A 136 -9.43 9.38 -8.41
CA VAL A 136 -8.88 9.06 -7.09
C VAL A 136 -9.13 10.21 -6.14
N ARG A 137 -9.65 9.92 -4.96
CA ARG A 137 -9.82 10.87 -3.86
C ARG A 137 -9.17 10.35 -2.59
N CYS A 138 -8.67 11.26 -1.75
CA CYS A 138 -8.11 10.93 -0.44
C CYS A 138 -9.09 11.35 0.66
N VAL A 139 -9.26 10.51 1.69
CA VAL A 139 -10.14 10.78 2.83
C VAL A 139 -9.51 10.26 4.12
N GLN A 140 -9.67 10.99 5.22
CA GLN A 140 -9.26 10.49 6.52
C GLN A 140 -10.28 9.48 7.04
N ALA A 141 -9.81 8.30 7.42
CA ALA A 141 -10.63 7.26 8.05
C ALA A 141 -9.77 6.35 8.94
N ASP A 142 -10.34 5.96 10.06
CA ASP A 142 -9.73 5.06 11.04
C ASP A 142 -10.24 3.63 10.77
N ALA A 143 -9.35 2.74 10.36
CA ALA A 143 -9.68 1.36 10.06
C ALA A 143 -10.20 0.57 11.27
N THR A 144 -9.89 1.05 12.49
CA THR A 144 -10.32 0.43 13.75
C THR A 144 -11.68 0.90 14.24
N LYS A 145 -12.29 1.89 13.55
CA LYS A 145 -13.59 2.46 13.90
C LYS A 145 -14.61 2.23 12.79
N LYS A 146 -15.89 2.39 13.12
CA LYS A 146 -16.98 2.26 12.14
C LYS A 146 -16.76 3.14 10.93
N ALA A 147 -16.93 2.54 9.74
CA ALA A 147 -16.81 3.23 8.48
C ALA A 147 -17.68 4.49 8.46
N PRO A 148 -17.12 5.68 8.20
CA PRO A 148 -17.88 6.91 8.13
C PRO A 148 -18.99 6.82 7.07
N ALA A 149 -20.18 7.29 7.38
CA ALA A 149 -21.34 7.21 6.48
C ALA A 149 -21.12 7.90 5.12
N PHE A 150 -20.28 8.95 5.08
CA PHE A 150 -19.97 9.68 3.84
C PHE A 150 -19.16 8.86 2.81
N LEU A 151 -18.53 7.76 3.23
CA LEU A 151 -17.83 6.86 2.31
C LEU A 151 -18.80 6.20 1.32
N GLY A 152 -20.00 5.85 1.78
CA GLY A 152 -21.01 5.15 0.97
C GLY A 152 -20.66 3.66 0.79
N LYS A 153 -20.95 3.10 -0.41
CA LYS A 153 -20.77 1.69 -0.70
C LYS A 153 -19.71 1.44 -1.76
N TYR A 154 -18.95 0.36 -1.60
CA TYR A 154 -17.86 -0.07 -2.47
C TYR A 154 -18.10 -1.47 -3.03
N ASP A 155 -17.57 -1.71 -4.21
CA ASP A 155 -17.53 -3.02 -4.83
C ASP A 155 -16.40 -3.86 -4.23
N MET A 156 -15.30 -3.19 -3.83
CA MET A 156 -14.14 -3.85 -3.22
C MET A 156 -13.49 -2.94 -2.18
N ILE A 157 -13.03 -3.54 -1.10
CA ILE A 157 -12.08 -2.97 -0.15
C ILE A 157 -10.76 -3.69 -0.33
N VAL A 158 -9.68 -2.97 -0.56
CA VAL A 158 -8.32 -3.49 -0.57
C VAL A 158 -7.56 -2.86 0.60
N SER A 159 -6.67 -3.61 1.21
CA SER A 159 -5.81 -3.08 2.28
C SER A 159 -4.52 -3.89 2.42
N ASN A 160 -3.44 -3.17 2.67
CA ASN A 160 -2.24 -3.68 3.32
C ASN A 160 -2.20 -3.06 4.73
N PRO A 161 -2.93 -3.63 5.70
CA PRO A 161 -3.00 -3.06 7.02
C PRO A 161 -1.74 -3.39 7.83
N PRO A 162 -1.46 -2.66 8.92
CA PRO A 162 -0.41 -3.06 9.86
C PRO A 162 -0.64 -4.48 10.37
N TYR A 163 0.40 -5.33 10.30
CA TYR A 163 0.32 -6.75 10.66
C TYR A 163 1.52 -7.28 11.45
N VAL A 164 2.51 -6.44 11.75
CA VAL A 164 3.70 -6.85 12.51
C VAL A 164 3.30 -7.07 13.97
N THR A 165 3.65 -8.23 14.51
CA THR A 165 3.37 -8.58 15.91
C THR A 165 4.25 -7.81 16.88
N GLY A 166 3.85 -7.72 18.16
CA GLY A 166 4.65 -7.09 19.20
C GLY A 166 6.05 -7.69 19.35
N ALA A 167 6.18 -9.02 19.18
CA ALA A 167 7.46 -9.72 19.20
C ALA A 167 8.34 -9.36 17.98
N GLU A 168 7.76 -9.33 16.78
CA GLU A 168 8.47 -8.99 15.55
C GLU A 168 8.93 -7.55 15.52
N MET A 169 8.16 -6.60 16.11
CA MET A 169 8.57 -5.18 16.22
C MET A 169 9.93 -5.03 16.88
N GLN A 170 10.28 -5.90 17.84
CA GLN A 170 11.59 -5.85 18.51
C GLN A 170 12.73 -6.34 17.61
N ALA A 171 12.43 -7.22 16.65
CA ALA A 171 13.39 -7.86 15.74
C ALA A 171 13.53 -7.15 14.39
N LEU A 172 12.77 -6.07 14.16
CA LEU A 172 12.84 -5.32 12.89
C LEU A 172 14.26 -4.77 12.66
N PRO A 173 14.71 -4.77 11.39
CA PRO A 173 15.94 -4.10 11.00
C PRO A 173 15.93 -2.61 11.41
N HIS A 174 17.10 -2.06 11.78
CA HIS A 174 17.27 -0.65 12.15
C HIS A 174 16.67 0.31 11.11
N SER A 175 16.88 0.03 9.81
CA SER A 175 16.35 0.86 8.72
C SER A 175 14.83 0.90 8.64
N VAL A 176 14.13 -0.08 9.21
CA VAL A 176 12.66 -0.09 9.31
C VAL A 176 12.23 0.52 10.64
N LYS A 177 12.77 -0.01 11.75
CA LYS A 177 12.34 0.34 13.10
C LYS A 177 12.50 1.82 13.43
N ASP A 178 13.60 2.44 12.97
CA ASP A 178 13.96 3.81 13.37
C ASP A 178 13.53 4.86 12.35
N PHE A 179 13.12 4.45 11.16
CA PHE A 179 12.81 5.39 10.08
C PHE A 179 11.39 5.27 9.52
N GLU A 180 10.79 4.09 9.56
CA GLU A 180 9.43 3.92 9.04
C GLU A 180 8.38 4.11 10.15
N PRO A 181 7.18 4.63 9.85
CA PRO A 181 6.20 4.96 10.87
C PRO A 181 5.69 3.68 11.58
N GLU A 182 5.83 3.62 12.90
CA GLU A 182 5.39 2.50 13.73
C GLU A 182 3.91 2.14 13.49
N MET A 183 3.07 3.18 13.32
CA MET A 183 1.64 3.00 13.07
C MET A 183 1.32 2.28 11.75
N ALA A 184 2.26 2.23 10.80
CA ALA A 184 2.10 1.49 9.55
C ALA A 184 2.61 0.04 9.67
N LEU A 185 3.20 -0.34 10.80
CA LEU A 185 3.81 -1.65 11.04
C LEU A 185 3.04 -2.47 12.07
N TYR A 186 2.79 -1.90 13.26
CA TYR A 186 2.27 -2.64 14.40
C TYR A 186 0.80 -3.03 14.24
N GLY A 187 0.53 -4.33 14.15
CA GLY A 187 -0.79 -4.92 13.97
C GLY A 187 -1.42 -5.50 15.23
N GLY A 188 -0.90 -5.18 16.42
CA GLY A 188 -1.32 -5.78 17.68
C GLY A 188 -0.41 -6.94 18.13
N GLU A 189 -0.72 -7.57 19.25
CA GLU A 189 0.12 -8.64 19.82
C GLU A 189 0.25 -9.86 18.90
N ASP A 190 -0.82 -10.22 18.19
CA ASP A 190 -0.84 -11.33 17.23
C ASP A 190 -0.80 -10.87 15.76
N GLY A 191 -0.73 -9.54 15.52
CA GLY A 191 -0.69 -8.96 14.18
C GLY A 191 -2.02 -9.01 13.42
N LEU A 192 -3.14 -9.30 14.08
CA LEU A 192 -4.44 -9.52 13.44
C LEU A 192 -5.51 -8.48 13.79
N ASP A 193 -5.18 -7.49 14.61
CA ASP A 193 -6.15 -6.51 15.12
C ASP A 193 -6.83 -5.73 14.00
N PHE A 194 -6.09 -5.33 12.98
CA PHE A 194 -6.65 -4.58 11.86
C PHE A 194 -7.57 -5.43 10.98
N TYR A 195 -7.28 -6.71 10.77
CA TYR A 195 -8.18 -7.59 9.99
C TYR A 195 -9.52 -7.74 10.69
N ARG A 196 -9.52 -8.01 12.00
CA ARG A 196 -10.73 -8.08 12.82
C ARG A 196 -11.52 -6.77 12.75
N ALA A 197 -10.84 -5.65 12.97
CA ALA A 197 -11.45 -4.34 12.97
C ALA A 197 -12.02 -3.95 11.60
N ILE A 198 -11.28 -4.18 10.51
CA ILE A 198 -11.76 -3.87 9.16
C ILE A 198 -12.98 -4.71 8.80
N VAL A 199 -12.94 -6.00 9.08
CA VAL A 199 -14.06 -6.91 8.81
C VAL A 199 -15.30 -6.48 9.60
N GLU A 200 -15.18 -6.19 10.89
CA GLU A 200 -16.30 -5.74 11.72
C GLU A 200 -16.85 -4.38 11.27
N ASN A 201 -15.98 -3.40 11.05
CA ASN A 201 -16.36 -2.00 10.90
C ASN A 201 -16.61 -1.57 9.44
N TYR A 202 -15.99 -2.23 8.46
CA TYR A 202 -16.07 -1.82 7.05
C TYR A 202 -16.85 -2.77 6.14
N THR A 203 -17.20 -3.98 6.59
CA THR A 203 -18.20 -4.82 5.86
C THR A 203 -19.50 -4.05 5.57
N PRO A 204 -20.02 -3.20 6.48
CA PRO A 204 -21.18 -2.37 6.17
C PRO A 204 -20.94 -1.35 5.03
N ALA A 205 -19.71 -1.04 4.67
CA ALA A 205 -19.38 -0.18 3.51
C ALA A 205 -19.26 -0.98 2.19
N LEU A 206 -19.31 -2.31 2.21
CA LEU A 206 -19.40 -3.12 1.00
C LEU A 206 -20.83 -3.17 0.45
N LYS A 207 -20.93 -3.27 -0.87
CA LYS A 207 -22.17 -3.72 -1.54
C LYS A 207 -22.40 -5.19 -1.22
N LYS A 208 -23.64 -5.65 -1.39
CA LYS A 208 -23.94 -7.11 -1.31
C LYS A 208 -23.15 -7.84 -2.40
N GLY A 209 -22.45 -8.90 -2.03
CA GLY A 209 -21.55 -9.61 -2.94
C GLY A 209 -20.23 -8.88 -3.23
N GLY A 210 -19.94 -7.81 -2.52
CA GLY A 210 -18.67 -7.07 -2.62
C GLY A 210 -17.48 -7.88 -2.10
N PHE A 211 -16.28 -7.38 -2.37
CA PHE A 211 -15.03 -8.12 -2.17
C PHE A 211 -14.13 -7.44 -1.16
N VAL A 212 -13.34 -8.24 -0.44
CA VAL A 212 -12.16 -7.76 0.28
C VAL A 212 -10.91 -8.40 -0.33
N CYS A 213 -9.82 -7.62 -0.36
CA CYS A 213 -8.51 -8.08 -0.80
C CYS A 213 -7.48 -7.60 0.22
N PHE A 214 -6.88 -8.52 0.98
CA PHE A 214 -5.94 -8.19 2.05
C PHE A 214 -4.55 -8.73 1.74
N GLU A 215 -3.52 -7.89 1.98
CA GLU A 215 -2.17 -8.36 2.22
C GLU A 215 -2.05 -8.84 3.67
N PHE A 216 -1.13 -9.80 3.92
CA PHE A 216 -0.85 -10.29 5.26
C PHE A 216 0.62 -10.72 5.41
N GLY A 217 1.08 -10.79 6.66
CA GLY A 217 2.40 -11.23 7.03
C GLY A 217 2.61 -12.73 6.81
N MET A 218 3.87 -13.13 6.77
CA MET A 218 4.24 -14.54 6.60
C MET A 218 3.64 -15.39 7.74
N GLY A 219 2.92 -16.44 7.36
CA GLY A 219 2.28 -17.38 8.30
C GLY A 219 0.91 -16.95 8.81
N GLN A 220 0.42 -15.74 8.49
CA GLN A 220 -0.89 -15.24 8.97
C GLN A 220 -2.06 -15.66 8.06
N GLY A 221 -1.80 -16.24 6.88
CA GLY A 221 -2.83 -16.49 5.87
C GLY A 221 -4.02 -17.30 6.37
N ASP A 222 -3.80 -18.36 7.14
CA ASP A 222 -4.89 -19.20 7.68
C ASP A 222 -5.74 -18.45 8.72
N ASP A 223 -5.11 -17.64 9.56
CA ASP A 223 -5.81 -16.85 10.57
C ASP A 223 -6.64 -15.73 9.94
N VAL A 224 -6.10 -15.04 8.92
CA VAL A 224 -6.84 -14.02 8.16
C VAL A 224 -8.03 -14.64 7.42
N CYS A 225 -7.85 -15.80 6.79
CA CYS A 225 -8.95 -16.52 6.14
C CYS A 225 -10.03 -16.91 7.16
N ARG A 226 -9.66 -17.42 8.32
CA ARG A 226 -10.60 -17.77 9.39
C ARG A 226 -11.41 -16.55 9.86
N ILE A 227 -10.76 -15.40 10.08
CA ILE A 227 -11.46 -14.15 10.43
C ILE A 227 -12.49 -13.79 9.36
N LEU A 228 -12.15 -13.92 8.08
CA LEU A 228 -13.06 -13.63 6.97
C LEU A 228 -14.25 -14.61 6.95
N GLU A 229 -14.00 -15.91 7.05
CA GLU A 229 -15.03 -16.97 7.01
C GLU A 229 -16.03 -16.85 8.18
N GLU A 230 -15.53 -16.63 9.39
CA GLU A 230 -16.35 -16.41 10.60
C GLU A 230 -17.26 -15.19 10.48
N ASN A 231 -16.92 -14.23 9.60
CA ASN A 231 -17.71 -13.02 9.35
C ASN A 231 -18.50 -13.05 8.02
N GLY A 232 -18.71 -14.24 7.46
CA GLY A 232 -19.60 -14.45 6.31
C GLY A 232 -18.98 -14.15 4.96
N TYR A 233 -17.67 -14.20 4.85
CA TYR A 233 -16.94 -14.14 3.57
C TYR A 233 -16.62 -15.55 3.08
N ALA A 234 -16.72 -15.78 1.78
CA ALA A 234 -16.17 -16.94 1.11
C ALA A 234 -14.79 -16.62 0.55
N ILE A 235 -13.78 -17.41 0.89
CA ILE A 235 -12.44 -17.29 0.31
C ILE A 235 -12.48 -17.71 -1.15
N LEU A 236 -11.98 -16.84 -2.04
CA LEU A 236 -11.97 -17.11 -3.49
C LEU A 236 -10.59 -17.49 -3.99
N GLU A 237 -9.56 -16.79 -3.50
CA GLU A 237 -8.19 -16.98 -3.97
C GLU A 237 -7.20 -16.55 -2.87
N ARG A 238 -6.12 -17.31 -2.74
CA ARG A 238 -4.89 -16.91 -2.02
C ARG A 238 -3.78 -16.82 -3.03
N THR A 239 -2.95 -15.79 -2.96
CA THR A 239 -1.86 -15.59 -3.90
C THR A 239 -0.52 -15.43 -3.18
N ARG A 240 0.54 -15.70 -3.93
CA ARG A 240 1.92 -15.65 -3.45
C ARG A 240 2.65 -14.45 -4.06
N ASP A 241 3.63 -13.96 -3.34
CA ASP A 241 4.59 -12.98 -3.84
C ASP A 241 5.63 -13.61 -4.78
N TYR A 242 6.54 -12.81 -5.32
CA TYR A 242 7.61 -13.26 -6.21
C TYR A 242 8.63 -14.21 -5.54
N ASN A 243 8.61 -14.32 -4.20
CA ASN A 243 9.43 -15.24 -3.43
C ASN A 243 8.69 -16.54 -3.07
N ASP A 244 7.54 -16.80 -3.71
CA ASP A 244 6.67 -17.97 -3.48
C ASP A 244 6.12 -18.06 -2.04
N ARG A 245 5.96 -16.92 -1.37
CA ARG A 245 5.35 -16.83 -0.04
C ARG A 245 3.91 -16.36 -0.16
N GLU A 246 3.00 -17.00 0.57
CA GLU A 246 1.62 -16.52 0.63
C GLU A 246 1.58 -15.09 1.15
N ARG A 247 0.88 -14.22 0.42
CA ARG A 247 0.91 -12.78 0.70
C ARG A 247 -0.43 -12.11 0.67
N ALA A 248 -1.39 -12.59 -0.10
CA ALA A 248 -2.68 -11.94 -0.20
C ALA A 248 -3.85 -12.92 -0.33
N VAL A 249 -5.03 -12.45 0.07
CA VAL A 249 -6.30 -13.17 -0.03
C VAL A 249 -7.35 -12.28 -0.66
N LEU A 250 -8.19 -12.88 -1.53
CA LEU A 250 -9.43 -12.33 -2.05
C LEU A 250 -10.60 -13.11 -1.49
N ALA A 251 -11.56 -12.42 -0.90
CA ALA A 251 -12.79 -13.03 -0.38
C ALA A 251 -14.02 -12.22 -0.78
N GLN A 252 -15.18 -12.88 -0.85
CA GLN A 252 -16.46 -12.28 -1.23
C GLN A 252 -17.44 -12.33 -0.07
N TYR A 253 -18.05 -11.19 0.26
CA TYR A 253 -19.03 -11.06 1.31
C TYR A 253 -20.42 -11.57 0.88
N GLY A 254 -21.04 -12.41 1.72
CA GLY A 254 -22.42 -12.85 1.53
C GLY A 254 -22.64 -13.82 0.36
N ARG A 255 -21.58 -14.47 -0.15
CA ARG A 255 -21.71 -15.60 -1.05
C ARG A 255 -22.25 -16.79 -0.24
N LYS A 256 -23.45 -17.26 -0.55
CA LYS A 256 -23.91 -18.54 -0.04
C LYS A 256 -23.09 -19.63 -0.72
N GLU A 257 -22.54 -20.55 0.06
CA GLU A 257 -22.07 -21.82 -0.49
C GLU A 257 -23.30 -22.52 -1.11
N ASP A 258 -23.23 -22.81 -2.40
CA ASP A 258 -24.20 -23.63 -3.12
C ASP A 258 -23.90 -25.11 -2.86
#